data_ff7897fdd9a59870400730ecbe985164
#
_entry.id   ff7897fdd9a59870400730ecbe985164
#
_cell.length_a   1.000
_cell.length_b   1.000
_cell.length_c   1.000
_cell.angle_alpha   90.00
_cell.angle_beta   90.00
_cell.angle_gamma   90.00
#
_symmetry.space_group_name_H-M   'P 1'
#
loop_
_entity.id
_entity.type
_entity.pdbx_description
1 polymer ?
#
loop_
_entity_poly.entity_id
_entity_poly.type
_entity_poly.pdbx_seq_one_letter_code
_entity_poly.pdbx_strand_id
1 'polypeptide(L)'
;MRTLIGVDPALRIKGMAVCIIVNQTMIFKKYKRFADFIGDVITWVAYENPIVLVEDSSLQNVTFNNSINRAILSRMSRNVGMNQAASRIAYEWIKSYNLEAYNISPEAKGKKFNKDVFMKVVASERLKFEPNFKPAKISQDEIDAFFLALMAKNYIKHGK
;
A
#
# COMPACT_ATOMS: atom_id res chain seq x y z
N MET A 1 14.64 -2.35 15.73
CA MET A 1 13.35 -1.65 15.40
C MET A 1 12.71 -2.40 14.24
N ARG A 2 11.40 -2.71 14.30
CA ARG A 2 10.74 -3.44 13.21
C ARG A 2 10.66 -2.59 11.94
N THR A 3 10.76 -3.23 10.79
CA THR A 3 10.52 -2.58 9.50
C THR A 3 9.01 -2.57 9.22
N LEU A 4 8.48 -1.42 8.83
CA LEU A 4 7.06 -1.25 8.50
C LEU A 4 6.91 -1.10 6.98
N ILE A 5 6.02 -1.88 6.38
CA ILE A 5 5.81 -1.87 4.93
C ILE A 5 4.32 -1.65 4.65
N GLY A 6 4.01 -0.62 3.88
CA GLY A 6 2.67 -0.35 3.38
C GLY A 6 2.60 -0.58 1.88
N VAL A 7 1.56 -1.27 1.43
CA VAL A 7 1.36 -1.63 0.03
C VAL A 7 0.00 -1.14 -0.44
N ASP A 8 0.00 -0.30 -1.47
CA ASP A 8 -1.19 0.15 -2.21
C ASP A 8 -1.22 -0.54 -3.58
N PRO A 9 -1.92 -1.69 -3.72
CA PRO A 9 -1.86 -2.50 -4.92
C PRO A 9 -2.68 -1.91 -6.07
N ALA A 10 -2.11 -1.94 -7.28
CA ALA A 10 -2.84 -1.65 -8.50
C ALA A 10 -2.25 -2.38 -9.70
N LEU A 11 -3.08 -2.73 -10.69
CA LEU A 11 -2.61 -3.30 -11.96
C LEU A 11 -2.30 -2.23 -13.02
N ARG A 12 -2.77 -1.01 -12.82
CA ARG A 12 -2.46 0.10 -13.75
C ARG A 12 -0.97 0.44 -13.73
N ILE A 13 -0.45 0.87 -14.87
CA ILE A 13 0.94 1.31 -14.99
C ILE A 13 1.22 2.42 -13.98
N LYS A 14 2.29 2.26 -13.19
CA LYS A 14 2.72 3.19 -12.12
C LYS A 14 1.69 3.42 -11.00
N GLY A 15 0.70 2.55 -10.87
CA GLY A 15 -0.29 2.66 -9.79
C GLY A 15 0.07 1.86 -8.54
N MET A 16 0.91 0.83 -8.67
CA MET A 16 1.39 0.05 -7.53
C MET A 16 2.45 0.84 -6.77
N ALA A 17 2.19 1.13 -5.51
CA ALA A 17 3.12 1.86 -4.65
C ALA A 17 3.40 1.09 -3.36
N VAL A 18 4.63 1.20 -2.88
CA VAL A 18 5.09 0.64 -1.61
C VAL A 18 5.86 1.69 -0.86
N CYS A 19 5.61 1.80 0.44
CA CYS A 19 6.43 2.57 1.37
C CYS A 19 7.05 1.61 2.39
N ILE A 20 8.36 1.66 2.54
CA ILE A 20 9.12 0.92 3.54
C ILE A 20 9.71 1.91 4.54
N ILE A 21 9.43 1.73 5.82
CA ILE A 21 10.00 2.54 6.89
C ILE A 21 10.95 1.66 7.68
N VAL A 22 12.23 1.96 7.58
CA VAL A 22 13.31 1.25 8.27
C VAL A 22 14.25 2.27 8.92
N ASN A 23 14.54 2.11 10.21
CA ASN A 23 15.43 3.00 10.98
C ASN A 23 15.08 4.50 10.79
N GLN A 24 13.78 4.82 10.85
CA GLN A 24 13.22 6.17 10.61
C GLN A 24 13.43 6.70 9.18
N THR A 25 13.92 5.90 8.26
CA THR A 25 14.06 6.30 6.85
C THR A 25 12.92 5.70 6.03
N MET A 26 12.28 6.55 5.24
CA MET A 26 11.24 6.15 4.29
C MET A 26 11.85 5.87 2.92
N ILE A 27 11.53 4.72 2.36
CA ILE A 27 11.89 4.29 1.01
C ILE A 27 10.59 4.13 0.24
N PHE A 28 10.46 4.85 -0.87
CA PHE A 28 9.28 4.74 -1.74
C PHE A 28 9.62 3.98 -3.01
N LYS A 29 8.77 3.03 -3.37
CA LYS A 29 8.88 2.26 -4.61
C LYS A 29 7.58 2.36 -5.40
N LYS A 30 7.68 2.73 -6.68
CA LYS A 30 6.59 2.65 -7.65
C LYS A 30 6.95 1.66 -8.74
N TYR A 31 6.08 0.71 -8.96
CA TYR A 31 6.31 -0.34 -9.95
C TYR A 31 5.59 0.00 -11.25
N LYS A 32 6.30 -0.15 -12.36
CA LYS A 32 5.71 0.03 -13.69
C LYS A 32 4.78 -1.11 -14.05
N ARG A 33 5.11 -2.32 -13.60
CA ARG A 33 4.35 -3.54 -13.85
C ARG A 33 4.15 -4.29 -12.54
N PHE A 34 3.04 -5.01 -12.43
CA PHE A 34 2.75 -5.86 -11.28
C PHE A 34 3.83 -6.95 -11.08
N ALA A 35 4.37 -7.48 -12.19
CA ALA A 35 5.45 -8.47 -12.13
C ALA A 35 6.73 -7.94 -11.47
N ASP A 36 7.05 -6.64 -11.62
CA ASP A 36 8.21 -6.03 -10.97
C ASP A 36 8.03 -5.98 -9.45
N PHE A 37 6.80 -5.70 -8.98
CA PHE A 37 6.44 -5.79 -7.57
C PHE A 37 6.58 -7.23 -7.04
N ILE A 38 6.01 -8.20 -7.74
CA ILE A 38 6.09 -9.62 -7.38
C ILE A 38 7.55 -10.05 -7.19
N GLY A 39 8.44 -9.64 -8.11
CA GLY A 39 9.87 -9.96 -8.04
C GLY A 39 10.60 -9.25 -6.88
N ASP A 40 10.11 -8.09 -6.44
CA ASP A 40 10.76 -7.33 -5.36
C ASP A 40 10.39 -7.86 -3.96
N VAL A 41 9.22 -8.45 -3.79
CA VAL A 41 8.73 -8.94 -2.47
C VAL A 41 9.73 -9.88 -1.80
N ILE A 42 10.44 -10.72 -2.54
CA ILE A 42 11.44 -11.64 -1.98
C ILE A 42 12.55 -10.88 -1.24
N THR A 43 12.87 -9.66 -1.65
CA THR A 43 13.92 -8.86 -1.01
C THR A 43 13.52 -8.39 0.40
N TRP A 44 12.22 -8.37 0.71
CA TRP A 44 11.70 -7.91 2.00
C TRP A 44 12.02 -8.87 3.15
N VAL A 45 12.30 -10.13 2.83
CA VAL A 45 12.72 -11.13 3.83
C VAL A 45 14.04 -10.75 4.51
N ALA A 46 14.85 -9.91 3.84
CA ALA A 46 16.13 -9.44 4.38
C ALA A 46 15.97 -8.30 5.42
N TYR A 47 14.79 -7.69 5.53
CA TYR A 47 14.55 -6.68 6.55
C TYR A 47 14.36 -7.30 7.94
N GLU A 48 14.72 -6.55 8.96
CA GLU A 48 14.55 -7.00 10.34
C GLU A 48 13.07 -6.96 10.74
N ASN A 49 12.50 -8.15 11.02
CA ASN A 49 11.12 -8.33 11.50
C ASN A 49 10.08 -7.47 10.75
N PRO A 50 9.96 -7.59 9.43
CA PRO A 50 9.07 -6.75 8.65
C PRO A 50 7.60 -7.07 8.96
N ILE A 51 6.80 -6.01 9.10
CA ILE A 51 5.34 -6.09 9.15
C ILE A 51 4.79 -5.41 7.92
N VAL A 52 3.96 -6.11 7.17
CA VAL A 52 3.38 -5.63 5.93
C VAL A 52 1.89 -5.39 6.10
N LEU A 53 1.41 -4.20 5.76
CA LEU A 53 -0.02 -3.89 5.66
C LEU A 53 -0.38 -3.61 4.21
N VAL A 54 -1.32 -4.38 3.69
CA VAL A 54 -1.78 -4.29 2.30
C VAL A 54 -3.20 -3.73 2.25
N GLU A 55 -3.46 -2.71 1.44
CA GLU A 55 -4.83 -2.32 1.14
C GLU A 55 -5.46 -3.39 0.24
N ASP A 56 -6.49 -4.05 0.74
CA ASP A 56 -7.18 -5.14 0.04
C ASP A 56 -8.59 -4.72 -0.36
N SER A 57 -8.73 -4.25 -1.58
CA SER A 57 -10.03 -3.84 -2.13
C SER A 57 -10.99 -5.02 -2.35
N SER A 58 -10.52 -6.26 -2.28
CA SER A 58 -11.39 -7.45 -2.33
C SER A 58 -12.24 -7.63 -1.06
N LEU A 59 -11.86 -6.95 0.03
CA LEU A 59 -12.63 -6.93 1.29
C LEU A 59 -13.80 -5.94 1.27
N GLN A 60 -13.96 -5.16 0.20
CA GLN A 60 -15.00 -4.16 0.05
C GLN A 60 -16.08 -4.63 -0.91
N ASN A 61 -17.35 -4.52 -0.49
CA ASN A 61 -18.48 -4.70 -1.37
C ASN A 61 -18.72 -3.42 -2.17
N VAL A 62 -18.68 -3.52 -3.49
CA VAL A 62 -18.92 -2.40 -4.38
C VAL A 62 -20.34 -2.49 -4.95
N THR A 63 -21.16 -1.49 -4.65
CA THR A 63 -22.47 -1.33 -5.27
C THR A 63 -22.40 -0.33 -6.39
N PHE A 64 -23.04 -0.65 -7.53
CA PHE A 64 -23.11 0.23 -8.69
C PHE A 64 -24.49 0.88 -8.79
N ASN A 65 -24.52 2.16 -9.16
CA ASN A 65 -25.78 2.86 -9.38
C ASN A 65 -26.42 2.37 -10.68
N ASN A 66 -27.66 1.88 -10.61
CA ASN A 66 -28.41 1.34 -11.73
C ASN A 66 -28.75 2.39 -12.83
N SER A 67 -28.61 3.68 -12.54
CA SER A 67 -28.84 4.77 -13.52
C SER A 67 -27.64 5.01 -14.46
N ILE A 68 -26.53 4.31 -14.28
CA ILE A 68 -25.32 4.49 -15.09
C ILE A 68 -25.47 3.74 -16.42
N ASN A 69 -24.98 4.37 -17.50
CA ASN A 69 -24.92 3.74 -18.83
C ASN A 69 -24.22 2.38 -18.78
N ARG A 70 -24.78 1.38 -19.46
CA ARG A 70 -24.30 -0.01 -19.44
C ARG A 70 -22.82 -0.16 -19.83
N ALA A 71 -22.34 0.63 -20.80
CA ALA A 71 -20.93 0.59 -21.22
C ALA A 71 -20.00 1.15 -20.13
N ILE A 72 -20.40 2.20 -19.45
CA ILE A 72 -19.68 2.80 -18.32
C ILE A 72 -19.67 1.82 -17.16
N LEU A 73 -20.82 1.21 -16.83
CA LEU A 73 -20.95 0.21 -15.78
C LEU A 73 -20.03 -0.98 -16.02
N SER A 74 -19.99 -1.52 -17.24
CA SER A 74 -19.12 -2.63 -17.61
C SER A 74 -17.63 -2.30 -17.41
N ARG A 75 -17.20 -1.08 -17.81
CA ARG A 75 -15.82 -0.63 -17.61
C ARG A 75 -15.50 -0.45 -16.13
N MET A 76 -16.39 0.13 -15.34
CA MET A 76 -16.22 0.29 -13.90
C MET A 76 -16.09 -1.06 -13.19
N SER A 77 -16.98 -2.01 -13.50
CA SER A 77 -16.96 -3.36 -12.93
C SER A 77 -15.65 -4.09 -13.23
N ARG A 78 -15.15 -3.96 -14.47
CA ARG A 78 -13.84 -4.53 -14.85
C ARG A 78 -12.70 -3.93 -14.03
N ASN A 79 -12.67 -2.61 -13.88
CA ASN A 79 -11.62 -1.92 -13.12
C ASN A 79 -11.65 -2.32 -11.65
N VAL A 80 -12.84 -2.42 -11.06
CA VAL A 80 -13.01 -2.89 -9.68
C VAL A 80 -12.49 -4.33 -9.55
N GLY A 81 -12.90 -5.24 -10.44
CA GLY A 81 -12.45 -6.62 -10.43
C GLY A 81 -10.92 -6.75 -10.57
N MET A 82 -10.30 -5.97 -11.45
CA MET A 82 -8.84 -5.95 -11.59
C MET A 82 -8.13 -5.46 -10.33
N ASN A 83 -8.63 -4.41 -9.68
CA ASN A 83 -8.04 -3.91 -8.44
C ASN A 83 -8.20 -4.91 -7.29
N GLN A 84 -9.37 -5.54 -7.18
CA GLN A 84 -9.61 -6.59 -6.18
C GLN A 84 -8.68 -7.79 -6.40
N ALA A 85 -8.51 -8.24 -7.64
CA ALA A 85 -7.59 -9.31 -7.98
C ALA A 85 -6.13 -8.94 -7.64
N ALA A 86 -5.69 -7.74 -8.01
CA ALA A 86 -4.34 -7.25 -7.69
C ALA A 86 -4.07 -7.25 -6.19
N SER A 87 -5.00 -6.73 -5.41
CA SER A 87 -4.89 -6.67 -3.95
C SER A 87 -4.78 -8.07 -3.34
N ARG A 88 -5.65 -8.97 -3.78
CA ARG A 88 -5.67 -10.35 -3.27
C ARG A 88 -4.40 -11.10 -3.62
N ILE A 89 -3.95 -11.02 -4.87
CA ILE A 89 -2.71 -11.65 -5.32
C ILE A 89 -1.51 -11.08 -4.57
N ALA A 90 -1.43 -9.75 -4.41
CA ALA A 90 -0.35 -9.10 -3.67
C ALA A 90 -0.27 -9.63 -2.23
N TYR A 91 -1.39 -9.67 -1.53
CA TYR A 91 -1.45 -10.18 -0.15
C TYR A 91 -1.03 -11.63 -0.04
N GLU A 92 -1.61 -12.53 -0.86
CA GLU A 92 -1.27 -13.97 -0.83
C GLU A 92 0.19 -14.21 -1.21
N TRP A 93 0.73 -13.44 -2.16
CA TRP A 93 2.13 -13.53 -2.56
C TRP A 93 3.06 -13.16 -1.41
N ILE A 94 2.79 -12.05 -0.72
CA ILE A 94 3.56 -11.62 0.45
C ILE A 94 3.53 -12.70 1.54
N LYS A 95 2.35 -13.26 1.81
CA LYS A 95 2.17 -14.34 2.79
C LYS A 95 2.96 -15.60 2.45
N SER A 96 3.13 -15.91 1.16
CA SER A 96 3.87 -17.10 0.73
C SER A 96 5.35 -17.08 1.10
N TYR A 97 5.91 -15.90 1.39
CA TYR A 97 7.27 -15.75 1.91
C TYR A 97 7.36 -15.78 3.45
N ASN A 98 6.31 -16.21 4.15
CA ASN A 98 6.21 -16.22 5.62
C ASN A 98 6.43 -14.84 6.28
N LEU A 99 6.18 -13.76 5.54
CA LEU A 99 6.19 -12.42 6.09
C LEU A 99 4.97 -12.19 6.99
N GLU A 100 5.17 -11.47 8.08
CA GLU A 100 4.06 -11.02 8.94
C GLU A 100 3.26 -9.98 8.16
N ALA A 101 2.16 -10.39 7.54
CA ALA A 101 1.33 -9.55 6.69
C ALA A 101 -0.13 -9.57 7.12
N TYR A 102 -0.75 -8.40 7.01
CA TYR A 102 -2.15 -8.13 7.28
C TYR A 102 -2.76 -7.40 6.09
N ASN A 103 -4.07 -7.54 5.93
CA ASN A 103 -4.81 -6.79 4.93
C ASN A 103 -5.88 -5.92 5.59
N ILE A 104 -6.18 -4.79 4.96
CA ILE A 104 -7.17 -3.83 5.44
C ILE A 104 -8.04 -3.37 4.26
N SER A 105 -9.36 -3.27 4.48
CA SER A 105 -10.24 -2.73 3.44
C SER A 105 -10.01 -1.23 3.24
N PRO A 106 -10.29 -0.68 2.05
CA PRO A 106 -10.24 0.76 1.82
C PRO A 106 -11.11 1.58 2.79
N GLU A 107 -12.26 1.03 3.20
CA GLU A 107 -13.14 1.67 4.19
C GLU A 107 -12.49 1.74 5.57
N ALA A 108 -11.88 0.65 6.02
CA ALA A 108 -11.20 0.59 7.32
C ALA A 108 -9.92 1.43 7.34
N LYS A 109 -9.23 1.59 6.20
CA LYS A 109 -8.12 2.54 6.06
C LYS A 109 -8.58 3.99 6.29
N GLY A 110 -9.81 4.32 5.89
CA GLY A 110 -10.39 5.63 6.08
C GLY A 110 -10.06 6.63 4.95
N LYS A 111 -10.13 7.92 5.27
CA LYS A 111 -9.97 9.00 4.29
C LYS A 111 -8.57 9.05 3.69
N LYS A 112 -8.49 9.41 2.42
CA LYS A 112 -7.21 9.76 1.78
C LYS A 112 -6.67 11.05 2.38
N PHE A 113 -5.38 11.03 2.71
CA PHE A 113 -4.69 12.20 3.22
C PHE A 113 -4.00 12.94 2.07
N ASN A 114 -4.02 14.25 2.14
CA ASN A 114 -3.31 15.09 1.19
C ASN A 114 -1.83 15.24 1.56
N LYS A 115 -1.07 15.87 0.68
CA LYS A 115 0.36 16.08 0.84
C LYS A 115 0.72 16.92 2.07
N ASP A 116 -0.11 17.90 2.43
CA ASP A 116 0.18 18.77 3.60
C ASP A 116 0.07 17.97 4.90
N VAL A 117 -0.94 17.11 5.02
CA VAL A 117 -1.10 16.20 6.16
C VAL A 117 0.06 15.20 6.20
N PHE A 118 0.42 14.62 5.04
CA PHE A 118 1.57 13.73 4.93
C PHE A 118 2.85 14.40 5.47
N MET A 119 3.18 15.59 5.01
CA MET A 119 4.40 16.31 5.45
C MET A 119 4.39 16.62 6.96
N LYS A 120 3.22 16.99 7.53
CA LYS A 120 3.07 17.19 8.96
C LYS A 120 3.32 15.92 9.76
N VAL A 121 2.81 14.78 9.28
CA VAL A 121 3.01 13.48 9.94
C VAL A 121 4.47 13.03 9.83
N VAL A 122 5.11 13.19 8.67
CA VAL A 122 6.55 12.92 8.50
C VAL A 122 7.38 13.69 9.53
N ALA A 123 7.08 14.98 9.72
CA ALA A 123 7.78 15.81 10.69
C ALA A 123 7.51 15.37 12.15
N SER A 124 6.25 15.09 12.50
CA SER A 124 5.87 14.67 13.86
C SER A 124 6.47 13.31 14.25
N GLU A 125 6.54 12.35 13.30
CA GLU A 125 7.15 11.03 13.48
C GLU A 125 8.69 11.06 13.35
N ARG A 126 9.27 12.23 13.06
CA ARG A 126 10.73 12.43 12.85
C ARG A 126 11.30 11.49 11.77
N LEU A 127 10.52 11.25 10.72
CA LEU A 127 10.93 10.40 9.61
C LEU A 127 11.77 11.18 8.62
N LYS A 128 12.68 10.46 7.96
CA LYS A 128 13.58 10.99 6.93
C LYS A 128 13.26 10.35 5.58
N PHE A 129 13.41 11.11 4.52
CA PHE A 129 13.39 10.56 3.18
C PHE A 129 14.72 9.88 2.85
N GLU A 130 14.67 8.84 2.04
CA GLU A 130 15.89 8.27 1.47
C GLU A 130 16.66 9.32 0.65
N PRO A 131 17.99 9.19 0.50
CA PRO A 131 18.77 10.08 -0.34
C PRO A 131 18.21 10.13 -1.77
N ASN A 132 18.17 11.32 -2.37
CA ASN A 132 17.66 11.59 -3.72
C ASN A 132 16.14 11.52 -3.91
N PHE A 133 15.35 11.16 -2.90
CA PHE A 133 13.89 11.28 -2.98
C PHE A 133 13.47 12.75 -3.07
N LYS A 134 12.50 13.04 -3.95
CA LYS A 134 11.99 14.41 -4.16
C LYS A 134 10.56 14.54 -3.61
N PRO A 135 10.37 14.98 -2.35
CA PRO A 135 9.04 15.06 -1.73
C PRO A 135 8.05 15.92 -2.52
N ALA A 136 8.57 16.90 -3.30
CA ALA A 136 7.73 17.73 -4.16
C ALA A 136 6.98 16.92 -5.24
N LYS A 137 7.50 15.77 -5.64
CA LYS A 137 6.96 14.91 -6.72
C LYS A 137 6.18 13.70 -6.19
N ILE A 138 5.98 13.57 -4.89
CA ILE A 138 5.26 12.42 -4.31
C ILE A 138 3.84 12.33 -4.89
N SER A 139 3.43 11.14 -5.26
CA SER A 139 2.10 10.83 -5.77
C SER A 139 1.14 10.45 -4.65
N GLN A 140 -0.18 10.46 -4.94
CA GLN A 140 -1.19 10.03 -3.99
C GLN A 140 -1.02 8.56 -3.60
N ASP A 141 -0.68 7.68 -4.55
CA ASP A 141 -0.48 6.26 -4.27
C ASP A 141 0.70 6.03 -3.28
N GLU A 142 1.77 6.84 -3.39
CA GLU A 142 2.90 6.78 -2.43
C GLU A 142 2.49 7.30 -1.04
N ILE A 143 1.66 8.36 -0.98
CA ILE A 143 1.11 8.86 0.28
C ILE A 143 0.21 7.79 0.93
N ASP A 144 -0.64 7.14 0.14
CA ASP A 144 -1.52 6.07 0.63
C ASP A 144 -0.69 4.88 1.16
N ALA A 145 0.36 4.48 0.45
CA ALA A 145 1.29 3.44 0.91
C ALA A 145 2.04 3.83 2.21
N PHE A 146 2.41 5.11 2.36
CA PHE A 146 3.01 5.61 3.59
C PHE A 146 2.07 5.48 4.80
N PHE A 147 0.81 5.89 4.66
CA PHE A 147 -0.14 5.75 5.76
C PHE A 147 -0.42 4.30 6.12
N LEU A 148 -0.43 3.39 5.13
CA LEU A 148 -0.50 1.96 5.39
C LEU A 148 0.72 1.47 6.19
N ALA A 149 1.93 1.91 5.84
CA ALA A 149 3.13 1.56 6.59
C ALA A 149 3.06 2.04 8.05
N LEU A 150 2.57 3.27 8.28
CA LEU A 150 2.37 3.76 9.65
C LEU A 150 1.31 2.96 10.41
N MET A 151 0.19 2.64 9.76
CA MET A 151 -0.88 1.83 10.37
C MET A 151 -0.41 0.43 10.73
N ALA A 152 0.60 -0.12 10.04
CA ALA A 152 1.20 -1.41 10.38
C ALA A 152 1.73 -1.47 11.82
N LYS A 153 2.07 -0.32 12.44
CA LYS A 153 2.41 -0.25 13.87
C LYS A 153 1.31 -0.83 14.77
N ASN A 154 0.04 -0.65 14.41
CA ASN A 154 -1.10 -1.10 15.21
C ASN A 154 -1.25 -2.62 15.24
N TYR A 155 -0.60 -3.32 14.30
CA TYR A 155 -0.60 -4.78 14.20
C TYR A 155 0.58 -5.42 14.92
N ILE A 156 1.50 -4.61 15.49
CA ILE A 156 2.57 -5.12 16.33
C ILE A 156 1.92 -5.73 17.57
N LYS A 157 1.86 -7.06 17.62
CA LYS A 157 1.45 -7.76 18.84
C LYS A 157 2.47 -7.40 19.91
N HIS A 158 2.03 -6.68 20.94
CA HIS A 158 2.85 -6.50 22.13
C HIS A 158 3.15 -7.91 22.64
N GLY A 159 4.43 -8.31 22.53
CA GLY A 159 4.87 -9.61 23.01
C GLY A 159 4.44 -9.76 24.46
N LYS A 160 3.74 -10.85 24.75
CA LYS A 160 3.58 -11.36 26.11
C LYS A 160 4.87 -12.00 26.54
#